data_d2f2b9026b41fe31e1d4c6db8e4c0d42
#
_entry.id   d2f2b9026b41fe31e1d4c6db8e4c0d42
#
_cell.length_a   1.000
_cell.length_b   1.000
_cell.length_c   1.000
_cell.angle_alpha   90.00
_cell.angle_beta   90.00
_cell.angle_gamma   90.00
#
_symmetry.space_group_name_H-M   'P 1'
#
loop_
_entity.id
_entity.type
_entity.pdbx_description
1 polymer ?
#
loop_
_entity_poly.entity_id
_entity_poly.type
_entity_poly.pdbx_seq_one_letter_code
_entity_poly.pdbx_strand_id
1 'polypeptide(L)'
;MIAGRATPADGPAKCFGFVQTYDTKPKRRLFDLLISQGMHTNQAVTFLTDGGDEVRDLPLYLNPDSERLLDWFHVTMRLTVMTNMAKSLRAAPPDEESLPPPADPAAAVAEGLQRLKWFCWHGNVVRALYTISDLETDAEVADPSPGQAKFLKTLREFDTYIRANAGSIPNYGERYRAGEVISSSIAESAVNQVISKRMVKKQQMRWSPAAPTCSYSSAPGPQRLTRRRLPPVAPRIHPRARPTGAGRVTSPNLSRSRP
;
A
#
# COMPACT_ATOMS: atom_id res chain seq x y z
N MET A 1 18.37 -7.49 -5.27
CA MET A 1 18.66 -6.36 -6.20
C MET A 1 17.87 -5.15 -5.74
N ILE A 2 18.52 -4.03 -5.55
CA ILE A 2 17.88 -2.76 -5.21
C ILE A 2 17.84 -1.90 -6.48
N ALA A 3 16.66 -1.40 -6.82
CA ALA A 3 16.46 -0.49 -7.93
C ALA A 3 15.56 0.67 -7.48
N GLY A 4 15.79 1.85 -8.03
CA GLY A 4 15.03 3.01 -7.63
C GLY A 4 15.21 4.18 -8.58
N ARG A 5 14.57 5.28 -8.20
CA ARG A 5 14.61 6.55 -8.93
C ARG A 5 14.84 7.69 -7.95
N ALA A 6 15.87 8.49 -8.20
CA ALA A 6 16.09 9.76 -7.52
C ALA A 6 15.44 10.87 -8.34
N THR A 7 14.61 11.69 -7.68
CA THR A 7 13.93 12.83 -8.31
C THR A 7 14.30 14.08 -7.54
N PRO A 8 15.19 14.95 -8.06
CA PRO A 8 15.53 16.20 -7.44
C PRO A 8 14.38 17.21 -7.55
N ALA A 9 14.40 18.26 -6.74
CA ALA A 9 13.44 19.36 -6.85
C ALA A 9 13.55 20.02 -8.23
N ASP A 10 14.79 20.26 -8.67
CA ASP A 10 15.12 20.85 -9.96
C ASP A 10 16.01 19.91 -10.76
N GLY A 11 15.59 19.60 -11.99
CA GLY A 11 16.39 18.79 -12.91
C GLY A 11 15.82 17.40 -13.24
N PRO A 12 16.51 16.63 -14.07
CA PRO A 12 16.04 15.33 -14.51
C PRO A 12 16.22 14.27 -13.44
N ALA A 13 15.22 13.41 -13.30
CA ALA A 13 15.31 12.25 -12.43
C ALA A 13 16.30 11.21 -12.97
N LYS A 14 17.03 10.54 -12.09
CA LYS A 14 17.95 9.43 -12.42
C LYS A 14 17.45 8.11 -11.85
N CYS A 15 17.43 7.09 -12.69
CA CYS A 15 17.18 5.71 -12.25
C CYS A 15 18.50 5.05 -11.87
N PHE A 16 18.46 4.21 -10.83
CA PHE A 16 19.58 3.42 -10.39
C PHE A 16 19.18 1.97 -10.14
N GLY A 17 20.15 1.09 -10.18
CA GLY A 17 19.98 -0.32 -9.81
C GLY A 17 21.32 -0.95 -9.52
N PHE A 18 21.36 -1.81 -8.50
CA PHE A 18 22.55 -2.59 -8.17
C PHE A 18 22.17 -3.93 -7.53
N VAL A 19 23.05 -4.89 -7.69
CA VAL A 19 22.94 -6.20 -7.04
C VAL A 19 23.85 -6.18 -5.82
N GLN A 20 23.26 -6.12 -4.63
CA GLN A 20 23.99 -5.93 -3.37
C GLN A 20 25.11 -6.97 -3.17
N THR A 21 24.91 -8.20 -3.61
CA THR A 21 25.86 -9.30 -3.49
C THR A 21 27.12 -9.09 -4.35
N TYR A 22 27.03 -8.34 -5.45
CA TYR A 22 28.10 -8.13 -6.41
C TYR A 22 28.70 -6.72 -6.39
N ASP A 23 28.10 -5.81 -5.65
CA ASP A 23 28.62 -4.46 -5.46
C ASP A 23 29.35 -4.39 -4.12
N THR A 24 30.61 -4.03 -4.14
CA THR A 24 31.45 -3.93 -2.94
C THR A 24 31.06 -2.74 -2.05
N LYS A 25 30.44 -1.69 -2.62
CA LYS A 25 30.07 -0.45 -1.90
C LYS A 25 28.72 0.11 -2.38
N PRO A 26 27.64 -0.66 -2.34
CA PRO A 26 26.36 -0.27 -2.91
C PRO A 26 25.77 0.99 -2.24
N LYS A 27 25.87 1.11 -0.93
CA LYS A 27 25.38 2.26 -0.17
C LYS A 27 26.13 3.54 -0.52
N ARG A 28 27.47 3.46 -0.67
CA ARG A 28 28.30 4.60 -1.07
C ARG A 28 27.97 5.07 -2.48
N ARG A 29 27.77 4.16 -3.40
CA ARG A 29 27.40 4.50 -4.78
C ARG A 29 26.05 5.21 -4.86
N LEU A 30 25.06 4.76 -4.06
CA LEU A 30 23.78 5.45 -3.98
C LEU A 30 23.91 6.84 -3.34
N PHE A 31 24.73 6.97 -2.31
CA PHE A 31 25.05 8.27 -1.71
C PHE A 31 25.65 9.23 -2.74
N ASP A 32 26.67 8.80 -3.49
CA ASP A 32 27.32 9.62 -4.51
C ASP A 32 26.32 10.02 -5.63
N LEU A 33 25.39 9.13 -5.97
CA LEU A 33 24.31 9.44 -6.91
C LEU A 33 23.39 10.53 -6.36
N LEU A 34 22.96 10.44 -5.11
CA LEU A 34 22.07 11.44 -4.49
C LEU A 34 22.76 12.79 -4.37
N ILE A 35 24.04 12.82 -3.99
CA ILE A 35 24.86 14.05 -4.01
C ILE A 35 24.89 14.65 -5.42
N SER A 36 25.08 13.83 -6.45
CA SER A 36 25.07 14.28 -7.85
C SER A 36 23.71 14.79 -8.32
N GLN A 37 22.64 14.51 -7.56
CA GLN A 37 21.29 15.01 -7.77
C GLN A 37 20.96 16.22 -6.89
N GLY A 38 21.95 16.78 -6.19
CA GLY A 38 21.79 17.97 -5.36
C GLY A 38 21.43 17.70 -3.91
N MET A 39 21.55 16.47 -3.43
CA MET A 39 21.37 16.18 -1.99
C MET A 39 22.50 16.84 -1.18
N HIS A 40 22.14 17.61 -0.17
CA HIS A 40 23.05 18.16 0.83
C HIS A 40 22.93 17.41 2.14
N THR A 41 23.97 17.46 2.97
CA THR A 41 24.09 16.66 4.21
C THR A 41 22.95 16.89 5.21
N ASN A 42 22.38 18.10 5.26
CA ASN A 42 21.32 18.48 6.19
C ASN A 42 19.97 18.71 5.48
N GLN A 43 19.80 18.17 4.30
CA GLN A 43 18.57 18.32 3.53
C GLN A 43 17.58 17.24 3.93
N ALA A 44 16.32 17.61 4.18
CA ALA A 44 15.24 16.63 4.32
C ALA A 44 15.03 15.90 2.99
N VAL A 45 15.13 14.56 3.03
CA VAL A 45 14.92 13.69 1.87
C VAL A 45 13.86 12.66 2.22
N THR A 46 12.86 12.53 1.35
CA THR A 46 11.81 11.53 1.50
C THR A 46 12.12 10.30 0.67
N PHE A 47 12.17 9.14 1.32
CA PHE A 47 12.35 7.85 0.68
C PHE A 47 11.04 7.08 0.65
N LEU A 48 10.52 6.82 -0.55
CA LEU A 48 9.44 5.87 -0.76
C LEU A 48 10.02 4.47 -0.94
N THR A 49 9.63 3.53 -0.09
CA THR A 49 10.13 2.15 -0.10
C THR A 49 8.99 1.13 -0.16
N ASP A 50 9.25 -0.05 -0.73
CA ASP A 50 8.32 -1.17 -0.76
C ASP A 50 8.11 -1.85 0.61
N GLY A 51 8.87 -1.43 1.63
CA GLY A 51 8.82 -1.97 2.99
C GLY A 51 9.65 -3.24 3.20
N GLY A 52 10.46 -3.64 2.21
CA GLY A 52 11.38 -4.77 2.34
C GLY A 52 12.50 -4.51 3.36
N ASP A 53 12.97 -5.58 4.02
CA ASP A 53 14.00 -5.49 5.07
C ASP A 53 15.33 -4.94 4.54
N GLU A 54 15.69 -5.28 3.30
CA GLU A 54 16.94 -4.85 2.68
C GLU A 54 17.06 -3.33 2.49
N VAL A 55 15.91 -2.63 2.40
CA VAL A 55 15.88 -1.18 2.18
C VAL A 55 15.48 -0.39 3.42
N ARG A 56 15.16 -1.08 4.51
CA ARG A 56 14.65 -0.44 5.75
C ARG A 56 15.62 0.56 6.34
N ASP A 57 16.90 0.18 6.48
CA ASP A 57 17.94 0.99 7.11
C ASP A 57 18.73 1.85 6.13
N LEU A 58 18.44 1.71 4.84
CA LEU A 58 19.15 2.43 3.79
C LEU A 58 18.98 3.96 3.91
N PRO A 59 17.76 4.51 4.14
CA PRO A 59 17.57 5.94 4.32
C PRO A 59 18.42 6.54 5.43
N LEU A 60 18.46 5.91 6.60
CA LEU A 60 19.25 6.37 7.75
C LEU A 60 20.76 6.40 7.49
N TYR A 61 21.26 5.44 6.70
CA TYR A 61 22.65 5.45 6.29
C TYR A 61 22.96 6.57 5.29
N LEU A 62 22.02 6.89 4.42
CA LEU A 62 22.21 7.88 3.36
C LEU A 62 22.06 9.32 3.90
N ASN A 63 21.11 9.53 4.77
CA ASN A 63 20.85 10.81 5.41
C ASN A 63 20.06 10.58 6.71
N PRO A 64 20.62 10.90 7.90
CA PRO A 64 19.96 10.73 9.19
C PRO A 64 18.64 11.53 9.32
N ASP A 65 18.54 12.67 8.64
CA ASP A 65 17.36 13.54 8.63
C ASP A 65 16.30 13.12 7.59
N SER A 66 16.48 11.93 7.01
CA SER A 66 15.55 11.42 6.00
C SER A 66 14.26 10.90 6.62
N GLU A 67 13.17 11.13 5.91
CA GLU A 67 11.89 10.52 6.18
C GLU A 67 11.73 9.26 5.32
N ARG A 68 11.32 8.15 5.94
CA ARG A 68 10.96 6.92 5.23
C ARG A 68 9.46 6.74 5.19
N LEU A 69 8.91 6.61 4.01
CA LEU A 69 7.50 6.35 3.77
C LEU A 69 7.32 5.00 3.10
N LEU A 70 6.33 4.26 3.57
CA LEU A 70 5.88 3.07 2.88
C LEU A 70 5.13 3.48 1.61
N ASP A 71 5.47 2.87 0.49
CA ASP A 71 4.87 3.21 -0.80
C ASP A 71 3.41 2.75 -0.88
N TRP A 72 2.50 3.70 -1.10
CA TRP A 72 1.07 3.44 -1.23
C TRP A 72 0.72 2.47 -2.35
N PHE A 73 1.51 2.44 -3.43
CA PHE A 73 1.30 1.48 -4.51
C PHE A 73 1.42 0.03 -4.01
N HIS A 74 2.45 -0.28 -3.23
CA HIS A 74 2.66 -1.62 -2.68
C HIS A 74 1.58 -2.03 -1.69
N VAL A 75 1.10 -1.12 -0.85
CA VAL A 75 -0.04 -1.36 0.04
C VAL A 75 -1.30 -1.70 -0.76
N THR A 76 -1.63 -0.88 -1.77
CA THR A 76 -2.83 -1.09 -2.58
C THR A 76 -2.77 -2.33 -3.47
N MET A 77 -1.59 -2.68 -3.97
CA MET A 77 -1.37 -3.90 -4.75
C MET A 77 -1.68 -5.15 -3.90
N ARG A 78 -1.16 -5.21 -2.66
CA ARG A 78 -1.43 -6.32 -1.74
C ARG A 78 -2.92 -6.41 -1.39
N LEU A 79 -3.57 -5.29 -1.08
CA LEU A 79 -5.02 -5.23 -0.84
C LEU A 79 -5.83 -5.68 -2.05
N THR A 80 -5.43 -5.31 -3.27
CA THR A 80 -6.09 -5.74 -4.50
C THR A 80 -6.01 -7.26 -4.70
N VAL A 81 -4.84 -7.85 -4.40
CA VAL A 81 -4.67 -9.32 -4.46
C VAL A 81 -5.61 -10.00 -3.48
N MET A 82 -5.67 -9.54 -2.22
CA MET A 82 -6.58 -10.09 -1.20
C MET A 82 -8.05 -9.92 -1.59
N THR A 83 -8.43 -8.76 -2.16
CA THR A 83 -9.80 -8.52 -2.65
C THR A 83 -10.18 -9.50 -3.78
N ASN A 84 -9.24 -9.85 -4.64
CA ASN A 84 -9.50 -10.85 -5.68
C ASN A 84 -9.60 -12.27 -5.10
N MET A 85 -8.81 -12.60 -4.08
CA MET A 85 -8.91 -13.89 -3.39
C MET A 85 -10.24 -14.03 -2.64
N ALA A 86 -10.71 -12.96 -1.98
CA ALA A 86 -11.97 -12.96 -1.23
C ALA A 86 -13.19 -13.36 -2.08
N LYS A 87 -13.17 -13.09 -3.38
CA LYS A 87 -14.25 -13.50 -4.31
C LYS A 87 -14.45 -15.03 -4.40
N SER A 88 -13.47 -15.82 -3.99
CA SER A 88 -13.54 -17.28 -4.00
C SER A 88 -14.04 -17.89 -2.69
N LEU A 89 -14.19 -17.08 -1.64
CA LEU A 89 -14.72 -17.53 -0.36
C LEU A 89 -16.20 -17.95 -0.52
N ARG A 90 -16.59 -19.00 0.17
CA ARG A 90 -17.97 -19.52 0.17
C ARG A 90 -18.44 -19.67 1.62
N ALA A 91 -19.73 -19.55 1.82
CA ALA A 91 -20.32 -19.88 3.11
C ALA A 91 -20.15 -21.39 3.39
N ALA A 92 -19.83 -21.73 4.62
CA ALA A 92 -19.91 -23.11 5.06
C ALA A 92 -21.37 -23.62 4.91
N PRO A 93 -21.57 -24.90 4.56
CA PRO A 93 -22.90 -25.46 4.54
C PRO A 93 -23.55 -25.28 5.92
N PRO A 94 -24.85 -24.90 5.98
CA PRO A 94 -25.52 -24.72 7.25
C PRO A 94 -25.61 -26.07 7.97
N ASP A 95 -25.15 -26.11 9.22
CA ASP A 95 -25.43 -27.24 10.10
C ASP A 95 -26.92 -27.20 10.48
N GLU A 96 -27.55 -28.38 10.68
CA GLU A 96 -28.99 -28.51 10.96
C GLU A 96 -29.46 -27.74 12.22
N GLU A 97 -28.53 -27.32 13.08
CA GLU A 97 -28.76 -26.58 14.34
C GLU A 97 -28.44 -25.08 14.25
N SER A 98 -27.96 -24.60 13.11
CA SER A 98 -27.49 -23.20 12.96
C SER A 98 -28.66 -22.26 12.68
N LEU A 99 -28.73 -21.18 13.44
CA LEU A 99 -29.46 -19.94 13.14
C LEU A 99 -29.19 -19.47 11.68
N PRO A 100 -30.03 -18.58 11.12
CA PRO A 100 -30.01 -18.26 9.69
C PRO A 100 -28.59 -18.03 9.16
N PRO A 101 -28.31 -18.47 7.90
CA PRO A 101 -26.96 -18.55 7.39
C PRO A 101 -26.23 -17.22 7.53
N PRO A 102 -24.96 -17.23 7.96
CA PRO A 102 -24.17 -16.00 8.07
C PRO A 102 -24.17 -15.28 6.73
N ALA A 103 -24.22 -13.94 6.79
CA ALA A 103 -24.09 -13.09 5.62
C ALA A 103 -22.91 -13.58 4.76
N ASP A 104 -23.06 -13.53 3.42
CA ASP A 104 -22.06 -13.98 2.45
C ASP A 104 -20.63 -13.61 2.91
N PRO A 105 -19.77 -14.57 3.28
CA PRO A 105 -18.45 -14.30 3.81
C PRO A 105 -17.57 -13.54 2.81
N ALA A 106 -17.78 -13.73 1.52
CA ALA A 106 -17.07 -12.97 0.50
C ALA A 106 -17.45 -11.47 0.55
N ALA A 107 -18.72 -11.16 0.80
CA ALA A 107 -19.17 -9.77 0.93
C ALA A 107 -18.65 -9.14 2.23
N ALA A 108 -18.71 -9.85 3.36
CA ALA A 108 -18.21 -9.36 4.65
C ALA A 108 -16.70 -9.07 4.59
N VAL A 109 -15.93 -10.02 4.05
CA VAL A 109 -14.47 -9.85 3.86
C VAL A 109 -14.17 -8.71 2.88
N ALA A 110 -14.93 -8.56 1.79
CA ALA A 110 -14.74 -7.46 0.85
C ALA A 110 -14.98 -6.09 1.51
N GLU A 111 -16.01 -5.96 2.33
CA GLU A 111 -16.28 -4.72 3.11
C GLU A 111 -15.16 -4.46 4.12
N GLY A 112 -14.71 -5.47 4.84
CA GLY A 112 -13.58 -5.38 5.77
C GLY A 112 -12.29 -4.93 5.09
N LEU A 113 -11.98 -5.45 3.90
CA LEU A 113 -10.81 -5.01 3.10
C LEU A 113 -10.94 -3.54 2.65
N GLN A 114 -12.15 -3.06 2.38
CA GLN A 114 -12.38 -1.64 2.10
C GLN A 114 -12.12 -0.76 3.32
N ARG A 115 -12.60 -1.18 4.51
CA ARG A 115 -12.31 -0.49 5.78
C ARG A 115 -10.82 -0.49 6.07
N LEU A 116 -10.13 -1.63 5.89
CA LEU A 116 -8.68 -1.76 6.05
C LEU A 116 -7.93 -0.78 5.15
N LYS A 117 -8.30 -0.72 3.88
CA LYS A 117 -7.73 0.23 2.91
C LYS A 117 -7.93 1.68 3.36
N TRP A 118 -9.09 2.00 3.89
CA TRP A 118 -9.41 3.34 4.39
C TRP A 118 -8.56 3.71 5.60
N PHE A 119 -8.39 2.78 6.57
CA PHE A 119 -7.52 3.03 7.73
C PHE A 119 -6.05 3.19 7.33
N CYS A 120 -5.54 2.36 6.42
CA CYS A 120 -4.20 2.52 5.88
C CYS A 120 -4.02 3.87 5.16
N TRP A 121 -5.03 4.32 4.41
CA TRP A 121 -5.01 5.62 3.71
C TRP A 121 -4.88 6.81 4.67
N HIS A 122 -5.52 6.72 5.81
CA HIS A 122 -5.47 7.77 6.85
C HIS A 122 -4.34 7.58 7.87
N GLY A 123 -3.44 6.62 7.67
CA GLY A 123 -2.33 6.35 8.58
C GLY A 123 -2.76 5.77 9.94
N ASN A 124 -4.00 5.30 10.05
CA ASN A 124 -4.52 4.73 11.29
C ASN A 124 -4.14 3.25 11.42
N VAL A 125 -2.84 3.01 11.69
CA VAL A 125 -2.26 1.66 11.77
C VAL A 125 -2.96 0.80 12.83
N VAL A 126 -3.29 1.37 13.98
CA VAL A 126 -3.96 0.63 15.07
C VAL A 126 -5.29 0.07 14.60
N ARG A 127 -6.14 0.91 14.00
CA ARG A 127 -7.42 0.47 13.44
C ARG A 127 -7.27 -0.50 12.27
N ALA A 128 -6.24 -0.31 11.45
CA ALA A 128 -5.92 -1.25 10.37
C ALA A 128 -5.61 -2.65 10.90
N LEU A 129 -4.79 -2.76 11.97
CA LEU A 129 -4.45 -4.04 12.60
C LEU A 129 -5.66 -4.71 13.26
N TYR A 130 -6.53 -3.96 13.93
CA TYR A 130 -7.81 -4.51 14.43
C TYR A 130 -8.69 -5.03 13.31
N THR A 131 -8.80 -4.28 12.19
CA THR A 131 -9.58 -4.73 11.04
C THR A 131 -8.98 -6.00 10.40
N ILE A 132 -7.66 -6.18 10.43
CA ILE A 132 -7.04 -7.43 9.97
C ILE A 132 -7.46 -8.61 10.86
N SER A 133 -7.51 -8.42 12.18
CA SER A 133 -7.98 -9.46 13.12
C SER A 133 -9.45 -9.80 12.89
N ASP A 134 -10.32 -8.79 12.67
CA ASP A 134 -11.73 -9.01 12.34
C ASP A 134 -11.87 -9.81 11.03
N LEU A 135 -11.09 -9.44 9.99
CA LEU A 135 -11.05 -10.13 8.70
C LEU A 135 -10.59 -11.59 8.81
N GLU A 136 -9.66 -11.88 9.71
CA GLU A 136 -9.22 -13.25 9.98
C GLU A 136 -10.38 -14.07 10.54
N THR A 137 -11.11 -13.56 11.52
CA THR A 137 -12.30 -14.19 12.09
C THR A 137 -13.40 -14.38 11.04
N ASP A 138 -13.70 -13.32 10.25
CA ASP A 138 -14.72 -13.42 9.19
C ASP A 138 -14.36 -14.47 8.12
N ALA A 139 -13.07 -14.62 7.80
CA ALA A 139 -12.61 -15.58 6.83
C ALA A 139 -12.54 -17.02 7.38
N GLU A 140 -12.34 -17.20 8.69
CA GLU A 140 -12.33 -18.52 9.33
C GLU A 140 -13.71 -19.16 9.37
N VAL A 141 -14.79 -18.39 9.34
CA VAL A 141 -16.18 -18.87 9.25
C VAL A 141 -16.53 -19.39 7.85
N ALA A 142 -15.76 -19.03 6.81
CA ALA A 142 -15.98 -19.51 5.46
C ALA A 142 -15.66 -21.02 5.34
N ASP A 143 -16.26 -21.66 4.32
CA ASP A 143 -16.03 -23.07 4.01
C ASP A 143 -14.53 -23.39 3.85
N PRO A 144 -13.99 -24.38 4.60
CA PRO A 144 -12.59 -24.76 4.49
C PRO A 144 -12.21 -25.17 3.08
N SER A 145 -11.39 -24.39 2.44
CA SER A 145 -10.97 -24.58 1.06
C SER A 145 -9.51 -24.14 0.85
N PRO A 146 -8.84 -24.64 -0.19
CA PRO A 146 -7.50 -24.14 -0.55
C PRO A 146 -7.48 -22.63 -0.79
N GLY A 147 -8.61 -22.05 -1.27
CA GLY A 147 -8.77 -20.61 -1.47
C GLY A 147 -8.79 -19.84 -0.14
N GLN A 148 -9.56 -20.32 0.84
CA GLN A 148 -9.62 -19.77 2.20
C GLN A 148 -8.24 -19.83 2.87
N ALA A 149 -7.60 -21.01 2.87
CA ALA A 149 -6.27 -21.18 3.48
C ALA A 149 -5.23 -20.23 2.86
N LYS A 150 -5.28 -20.04 1.54
CA LYS A 150 -4.41 -19.08 0.85
C LYS A 150 -4.72 -17.64 1.22
N PHE A 151 -5.99 -17.26 1.35
CA PHE A 151 -6.40 -15.95 1.79
C PHE A 151 -5.90 -15.64 3.20
N LEU A 152 -6.16 -16.53 4.16
CA LEU A 152 -5.71 -16.40 5.55
C LEU A 152 -4.18 -16.27 5.65
N LYS A 153 -3.44 -17.09 4.91
CA LYS A 153 -1.99 -16.97 4.85
C LYS A 153 -1.57 -15.58 4.34
N THR A 154 -2.17 -15.11 3.26
CA THR A 154 -1.84 -13.80 2.66
C THR A 154 -2.22 -12.65 3.61
N LEU A 155 -3.32 -12.78 4.35
CA LEU A 155 -3.76 -11.80 5.35
C LEU A 155 -2.76 -11.71 6.52
N ARG A 156 -2.26 -12.85 7.03
CA ARG A 156 -1.23 -12.90 8.08
C ARG A 156 0.12 -12.33 7.61
N GLU A 157 0.49 -12.58 6.36
CA GLU A 157 1.66 -11.94 5.74
C GLU A 157 1.47 -10.43 5.64
N PHE A 158 0.26 -9.96 5.36
CA PHE A 158 -0.05 -8.53 5.32
C PHE A 158 -0.06 -7.91 6.72
N ASP A 159 -0.56 -8.59 7.74
CA ASP A 159 -0.46 -8.13 9.14
C ASP A 159 1.01 -7.91 9.53
N THR A 160 1.86 -8.90 9.29
CA THR A 160 3.30 -8.81 9.56
C THR A 160 3.94 -7.64 8.81
N TYR A 161 3.56 -7.44 7.56
CA TYR A 161 4.05 -6.34 6.73
C TYR A 161 3.65 -4.96 7.29
N ILE A 162 2.40 -4.80 7.71
CA ILE A 162 1.92 -3.54 8.29
C ILE A 162 2.59 -3.27 9.65
N ARG A 163 2.72 -4.27 10.51
CA ARG A 163 3.43 -4.14 11.80
C ARG A 163 4.88 -3.75 11.61
N ALA A 164 5.59 -4.43 10.73
CA ALA A 164 7.01 -4.15 10.46
C ALA A 164 7.26 -2.75 9.89
N ASN A 165 6.27 -2.14 9.25
CA ASN A 165 6.37 -0.83 8.62
C ASN A 165 5.49 0.24 9.30
N ALA A 166 4.95 -0.01 10.49
CA ALA A 166 3.98 0.85 11.18
C ALA A 166 4.44 2.32 11.28
N GLY A 167 5.71 2.54 11.64
CA GLY A 167 6.29 3.88 11.74
C GLY A 167 6.55 4.59 10.40
N SER A 168 6.27 3.94 9.27
CA SER A 168 6.47 4.51 7.92
C SER A 168 5.17 4.65 7.13
N ILE A 169 4.04 4.43 7.78
CA ILE A 169 2.71 4.59 7.18
C ILE A 169 2.16 5.96 7.58
N PRO A 170 2.24 6.97 6.69
CA PRO A 170 1.76 8.31 6.96
C PRO A 170 0.25 8.42 6.72
N ASN A 171 -0.33 9.58 7.01
CA ASN A 171 -1.62 9.94 6.46
C ASN A 171 -1.47 10.28 4.96
N TYR A 172 -1.63 9.26 4.11
CA TYR A 172 -1.50 9.44 2.65
C TYR A 172 -2.52 10.42 2.10
N GLY A 173 -3.74 10.47 2.67
CA GLY A 173 -4.78 11.40 2.25
C GLY A 173 -4.38 12.85 2.45
N GLU A 174 -3.71 13.17 3.52
CA GLU A 174 -3.21 14.51 3.81
C GLU A 174 -2.05 14.88 2.88
N ARG A 175 -1.05 14.01 2.76
CA ARG A 175 0.08 14.21 1.85
C ARG A 175 -0.34 14.35 0.39
N TYR A 176 -1.30 13.55 -0.03
CA TYR A 176 -1.85 13.65 -1.37
C TYR A 176 -2.52 15.01 -1.63
N ARG A 177 -3.27 15.54 -0.66
CA ARG A 177 -3.88 16.88 -0.75
C ARG A 177 -2.83 17.99 -0.76
N ALA A 178 -1.71 17.80 -0.05
CA ALA A 178 -0.55 18.69 -0.08
C ALA A 178 0.26 18.61 -1.39
N GLY A 179 -0.09 17.69 -2.29
CA GLY A 179 0.61 17.51 -3.57
C GLY A 179 1.90 16.69 -3.47
N GLU A 180 2.14 16.05 -2.34
CA GLU A 180 3.31 15.22 -2.13
C GLU A 180 3.24 13.90 -2.91
N VAL A 181 4.41 13.34 -3.22
CA VAL A 181 4.52 12.04 -3.89
C VAL A 181 4.34 10.94 -2.84
N ILE A 182 3.25 10.18 -2.95
CA ILE A 182 2.92 9.08 -2.03
C ILE A 182 3.07 7.69 -2.66
N SER A 183 3.39 7.63 -3.95
CA SER A 183 3.40 6.37 -4.70
C SER A 183 4.48 6.36 -5.76
N SER A 184 5.22 5.26 -5.84
CA SER A 184 6.27 5.02 -6.84
C SER A 184 5.75 4.46 -8.17
N SER A 185 4.46 4.36 -8.39
CA SER A 185 3.89 3.73 -9.61
C SER A 185 4.48 4.27 -10.91
N ILE A 186 4.83 5.56 -10.94
CA ILE A 186 5.52 6.21 -12.08
C ILE A 186 6.99 5.76 -12.14
N ALA A 187 7.66 5.60 -10.99
CA ALA A 187 9.04 5.15 -10.92
C ALA A 187 9.16 3.68 -11.33
N GLU A 188 8.23 2.82 -10.90
CA GLU A 188 8.20 1.41 -11.31
C GLU A 188 8.02 1.25 -12.82
N SER A 189 7.15 2.02 -13.44
CA SER A 189 7.00 2.03 -14.89
C SER A 189 8.32 2.36 -15.59
N ALA A 190 9.07 3.35 -15.09
CA ALA A 190 10.36 3.73 -15.63
C ALA A 190 11.43 2.65 -15.38
N VAL A 191 11.50 2.10 -14.17
CA VAL A 191 12.42 1.01 -13.81
C VAL A 191 12.12 -0.25 -14.62
N ASN A 192 10.84 -0.65 -14.72
CA ASN A 192 10.43 -1.78 -15.53
C ASN A 192 10.74 -1.57 -17.01
N GLN A 193 10.56 -0.37 -17.54
CA GLN A 193 10.91 -0.05 -18.91
C GLN A 193 12.42 -0.17 -19.16
N VAL A 194 13.24 0.28 -18.21
CA VAL A 194 14.73 0.17 -18.28
C VAL A 194 15.15 -1.30 -18.18
N ILE A 195 14.60 -2.04 -17.21
CA ILE A 195 14.89 -3.47 -17.02
C ILE A 195 14.39 -4.29 -18.21
N SER A 196 13.16 -4.07 -18.66
CA SER A 196 12.57 -4.80 -19.78
C SER A 196 13.30 -4.54 -21.10
N LYS A 197 13.74 -3.31 -21.36
CA LYS A 197 14.51 -2.99 -22.57
C LYS A 197 15.91 -3.61 -22.59
N ARG A 198 16.53 -3.80 -21.43
CA ARG A 198 17.89 -4.34 -21.32
C ARG A 198 17.96 -5.83 -21.00
N MET A 199 16.91 -6.36 -20.33
CA MET A 199 16.81 -7.78 -19.96
C MET A 199 15.68 -8.49 -20.72
N VAL A 200 15.49 -8.16 -22.00
CA VAL A 200 14.40 -8.73 -22.82
C VAL A 200 14.53 -10.24 -22.86
N LYS A 201 13.56 -10.96 -22.30
CA LYS A 201 13.49 -12.44 -22.31
C LYS A 201 13.59 -13.05 -23.72
N LYS A 202 13.29 -12.27 -24.77
CA LYS A 202 13.33 -12.70 -26.18
C LYS A 202 14.73 -12.64 -26.83
N GLN A 203 15.66 -11.91 -26.22
CA GLN A 203 17.04 -11.90 -26.66
C GLN A 203 17.85 -12.73 -25.65
N GLN A 204 18.34 -13.88 -26.07
CA GLN A 204 19.13 -14.81 -25.25
C GLN A 204 20.52 -14.22 -24.91
N MET A 205 20.53 -13.06 -24.27
CA MET A 205 21.76 -12.47 -23.75
C MET A 205 22.11 -13.16 -22.44
N ARG A 206 23.21 -13.86 -22.40
CA ARG A 206 23.82 -14.40 -21.17
C ARG A 206 24.39 -13.23 -20.37
N TRP A 207 23.61 -12.72 -19.44
CA TRP A 207 24.06 -11.72 -18.48
C TRP A 207 24.85 -12.42 -17.38
N SER A 208 26.10 -11.98 -17.14
CA SER A 208 26.77 -12.34 -15.88
C SER A 208 26.06 -11.63 -14.72
N PRO A 209 26.00 -12.22 -13.52
CA PRO A 209 25.39 -11.57 -12.35
C PRO A 209 25.96 -10.19 -12.01
N ALA A 210 27.19 -9.88 -12.45
CA ALA A 210 27.83 -8.57 -12.26
C ALA A 210 27.41 -7.51 -13.30
N ALA A 211 26.86 -7.90 -14.44
CA ALA A 211 26.52 -6.98 -15.53
C ALA A 211 25.44 -5.95 -15.20
N PRO A 212 24.41 -6.22 -14.37
CA PRO A 212 23.43 -5.22 -13.96
C PRO A 212 24.00 -4.07 -13.15
N THR A 213 25.12 -4.28 -12.46
CA THR A 213 25.73 -3.30 -11.55
C THR A 213 26.36 -2.11 -12.27
N CYS A 214 26.74 -2.26 -13.53
CA CYS A 214 27.57 -1.27 -14.24
C CYS A 214 26.81 -0.27 -15.12
N SER A 215 25.47 -0.27 -15.20
CA SER A 215 24.85 0.26 -16.42
C SER A 215 23.82 1.39 -16.25
N TYR A 216 23.63 2.01 -15.08
CA TYR A 216 22.46 2.86 -14.86
C TYR A 216 22.75 4.34 -14.66
N SER A 217 23.58 4.96 -15.49
CA SER A 217 23.78 6.41 -15.47
C SER A 217 23.37 7.13 -16.77
N SER A 218 22.45 6.60 -17.57
CA SER A 218 21.96 7.33 -18.75
C SER A 218 20.50 7.70 -18.57
N ALA A 219 20.24 8.99 -18.50
CA ALA A 219 18.91 9.59 -18.49
C ALA A 219 18.12 9.20 -19.75
N PRO A 220 16.86 8.75 -19.63
CA PRO A 220 15.92 8.86 -20.73
C PRO A 220 15.55 10.35 -20.88
N GLY A 221 15.62 10.85 -22.13
CA GLY A 221 15.23 12.22 -22.45
C GLY A 221 13.82 12.58 -21.96
N PRO A 222 13.48 13.88 -21.93
CA PRO A 222 12.24 14.37 -21.34
C PRO A 222 11.02 13.84 -22.10
N GLN A 223 10.40 12.80 -21.58
CA GLN A 223 9.06 12.43 -22.00
C GLN A 223 8.10 13.37 -21.27
N ARG A 224 7.42 14.23 -22.01
CA ARG A 224 6.29 15.04 -21.56
C ARG A 224 5.26 14.09 -20.94
N LEU A 225 5.29 13.96 -19.62
CA LEU A 225 4.25 13.27 -18.87
C LEU A 225 3.02 14.19 -18.88
N THR A 226 2.09 13.94 -19.78
CA THR A 226 0.72 14.44 -19.64
C THR A 226 0.22 13.96 -18.28
N ARG A 227 -0.16 14.92 -17.42
CA ARG A 227 -0.84 14.65 -16.15
C ARG A 227 -2.12 13.88 -16.43
N ARG A 228 -2.05 12.55 -16.50
CA ARG A 228 -3.24 11.74 -16.37
C ARG A 228 -3.68 11.86 -14.92
N ARG A 229 -4.77 12.58 -14.70
CA ARG A 229 -5.45 12.58 -13.39
C ARG A 229 -5.73 11.13 -13.05
N LEU A 230 -5.08 10.62 -12.00
CA LEU A 230 -5.47 9.37 -11.38
C LEU A 230 -6.92 9.55 -10.91
N PRO A 231 -7.80 8.58 -11.19
CA PRO A 231 -9.17 8.66 -10.66
C PRO A 231 -9.10 8.72 -9.14
N PRO A 232 -10.02 9.47 -8.51
CA PRO A 232 -10.05 9.60 -7.07
C PRO A 232 -10.26 8.21 -6.44
N VAL A 233 -9.23 7.70 -5.77
CA VAL A 233 -9.22 6.40 -5.07
C VAL A 233 -9.79 6.59 -3.65
N ALA A 234 -10.75 7.47 -3.47
CA ALA A 234 -11.48 7.55 -2.22
C ALA A 234 -12.72 6.65 -2.31
N PRO A 235 -12.84 5.60 -1.50
CA PRO A 235 -14.12 4.94 -1.35
C PRO A 235 -15.08 5.97 -0.74
N ARG A 236 -16.16 6.27 -1.44
CA ARG A 236 -17.29 6.98 -0.84
C ARG A 236 -17.95 6.02 0.15
N ILE A 237 -17.51 6.06 1.40
CA ILE A 237 -18.28 5.49 2.50
C ILE A 237 -19.34 6.54 2.80
N HIS A 238 -20.53 6.36 2.25
CA HIS A 238 -21.67 7.11 2.73
C HIS A 238 -21.93 6.68 4.17
N PRO A 239 -21.96 7.61 5.15
CA PRO A 239 -22.46 7.28 6.47
C PRO A 239 -23.92 6.82 6.28
N ARG A 240 -24.22 5.60 6.71
CA ARG A 240 -25.60 5.12 6.79
C ARG A 240 -26.41 6.16 7.54
N ALA A 241 -27.42 6.74 6.88
CA ALA A 241 -28.40 7.59 7.50
C ALA A 241 -28.99 6.83 8.71
N ARG A 242 -28.90 7.43 9.89
CA ARG A 242 -29.62 6.93 11.07
C ARG A 242 -31.11 6.90 10.72
N PRO A 243 -31.82 5.81 11.03
CA PRO A 243 -33.27 5.83 10.90
C PRO A 243 -33.83 6.88 11.87
N THR A 244 -34.41 7.92 11.34
CA THR A 244 -35.20 8.92 12.10
C THR A 244 -36.54 8.28 12.47
N GLY A 245 -36.52 7.45 13.49
CA GLY A 245 -37.71 6.97 14.17
C GLY A 245 -38.13 7.95 15.26
N ALA A 246 -38.61 9.12 14.89
CA ALA A 246 -39.34 9.99 15.81
C ALA A 246 -40.78 9.54 15.86
N GLY A 247 -41.08 8.55 16.67
CA GLY A 247 -42.42 8.25 17.12
C GLY A 247 -42.93 9.42 17.94
N ARG A 248 -43.90 10.11 17.40
CA ARG A 248 -44.69 11.18 18.05
C ARG A 248 -45.49 10.54 19.18
N VAL A 249 -45.04 10.66 20.42
CA VAL A 249 -45.84 10.34 21.61
C VAL A 249 -46.80 11.49 21.83
N THR A 250 -48.05 11.26 21.51
CA THR A 250 -49.18 12.16 21.89
C THR A 250 -49.46 11.97 23.37
N SER A 251 -49.21 13.00 24.16
CA SER A 251 -49.60 13.07 25.55
C SER A 251 -51.14 13.23 25.69
N PRO A 252 -51.81 12.51 26.59
CA PRO A 252 -53.21 12.76 26.85
C PRO A 252 -53.39 14.01 27.72
N ASN A 253 -54.34 14.83 27.31
CA ASN A 253 -54.75 16.07 27.91
C ASN A 253 -55.50 15.79 29.26
N LEU A 254 -54.91 16.20 30.38
CA LEU A 254 -55.56 16.16 31.69
C LEU A 254 -56.28 17.50 31.91
N SER A 255 -57.57 17.47 31.70
CA SER A 255 -58.50 18.54 32.07
C SER A 255 -58.51 18.74 33.58
N ARG A 256 -58.18 19.95 34.04
CA ARG A 256 -58.39 20.44 35.37
C ARG A 256 -59.90 20.81 35.53
N SER A 257 -60.57 20.23 36.49
CA SER A 257 -61.76 20.81 37.11
C SER A 257 -61.41 21.20 38.54
N ARG A 258 -61.68 22.45 38.85
CA ARG A 258 -61.87 23.02 40.20
C ARG A 258 -63.34 22.99 40.54
N PRO A 259 -63.78 23.07 41.78
CA PRO A 259 -63.50 24.16 42.70
C PRO A 259 -62.61 23.86 43.86
#